data_79e5113ad942dbb6f02fbb1622fe04ea
#
_entry.id   79e5113ad942dbb6f02fbb1622fe04ea
#
_cell.length_a   1.000
_cell.length_b   1.000
_cell.length_c   1.000
_cell.angle_alpha   90.00
_cell.angle_beta   90.00
_cell.angle_gamma   90.00
#
_symmetry.space_group_name_H-M   'P 1'
#
loop_
_entity.id
_entity.type
_entity.pdbx_description
1 polymer ?
#
loop_
_entity_poly.entity_id
_entity_poly.type
_entity_poly.pdbx_seq_one_letter_code
_entity_poly.pdbx_strand_id
1 'polypeptide(L)'
;HSIKTGAIDVPTGVRLFLYIDGNKVFDVIDADDPITNDGFFGMYPMTHDMTLLPFSNIDTSPKPDPDPAPEPKPILPILPSGGQSAWKNPYQDVTDSSSYYEAVCYVTEKGLMNGTSASTFSPDAAMTRAMMVTILWRMEKEPAALKSNFTDLTADWYRTAVDWAAETGVVNGVGNGKFAPNATLSLEQLITILYRYAENKGYNVSKSASLDSFTDDSAVSAYAKPAMQWAVGMNFLSGNTLTPGAPASRAQIAQVLMLFCKAYIK
;
A
#
# COMPACT_ATOMS: atom_id res chain seq x y z
N HIS A 1 -19.62 3.81 21.96
CA HIS A 1 -18.32 4.04 21.31
C HIS A 1 -17.66 2.69 21.05
N SER A 2 -17.10 2.52 19.86
CA SER A 2 -16.30 1.36 19.48
C SER A 2 -14.85 1.64 19.86
N ILE A 3 -14.26 0.82 20.74
CA ILE A 3 -12.86 0.95 21.15
C ILE A 3 -12.08 -0.22 20.56
N LYS A 4 -10.98 0.06 19.89
CA LYS A 4 -10.05 -0.93 19.35
C LYS A 4 -8.66 -0.65 19.86
N THR A 5 -8.04 -1.64 20.48
CA THR A 5 -6.66 -1.57 20.98
C THR A 5 -5.85 -2.73 20.44
N GLY A 6 -4.54 -2.57 20.33
CA GLY A 6 -3.67 -3.67 19.95
C GLY A 6 -2.22 -3.39 20.28
N ALA A 7 -1.43 -4.47 20.31
CA ALA A 7 0.00 -4.47 20.40
C ALA A 7 0.55 -5.33 19.27
N ILE A 8 1.61 -4.87 18.60
CA ILE A 8 2.26 -5.58 17.50
C ILE A 8 3.77 -5.52 17.72
N ASP A 9 4.43 -6.67 17.65
CA ASP A 9 5.88 -6.73 17.65
C ASP A 9 6.43 -6.09 16.39
N VAL A 10 7.36 -5.16 16.56
CA VAL A 10 8.09 -4.51 15.48
C VAL A 10 9.59 -4.65 15.72
N PRO A 11 10.45 -4.54 14.71
CA PRO A 11 11.90 -4.75 14.86
C PRO A 11 12.57 -3.88 15.92
N THR A 12 11.94 -2.75 16.27
CA THR A 12 12.45 -1.76 17.24
C THR A 12 11.70 -1.78 18.58
N GLY A 13 10.85 -2.80 18.85
CA GLY A 13 10.08 -2.87 20.09
C GLY A 13 8.66 -3.37 19.88
N VAL A 14 7.75 -2.96 20.75
CA VAL A 14 6.31 -3.27 20.65
C VAL A 14 5.54 -2.01 20.26
N ARG A 15 4.78 -2.06 19.19
CA ARG A 15 3.89 -0.96 18.76
C ARG A 15 2.54 -1.11 19.42
N LEU A 16 2.13 -0.11 20.19
CA LEU A 16 0.84 -0.02 20.88
C LEU A 16 -0.07 0.99 20.17
N PHE A 17 -1.35 0.65 20.00
CA PHE A 17 -2.30 1.56 19.36
C PHE A 17 -3.70 1.49 19.98
N LEU A 18 -4.41 2.61 19.89
CA LEU A 18 -5.80 2.76 20.32
C LEU A 18 -6.60 3.54 19.28
N TYR A 19 -7.76 3.01 18.93
CA TYR A 19 -8.76 3.68 18.11
C TYR A 19 -10.08 3.81 18.90
N ILE A 20 -10.73 4.95 18.80
CA ILE A 20 -12.08 5.19 19.33
C ILE A 20 -12.96 5.65 18.17
N ASP A 21 -14.04 4.93 17.91
CA ASP A 21 -14.97 5.18 16.79
C ASP A 21 -14.26 5.33 15.43
N GLY A 22 -13.22 4.51 15.22
CA GLY A 22 -12.41 4.53 14.01
C GLY A 22 -11.32 5.62 13.97
N ASN A 23 -11.27 6.53 14.92
CA ASN A 23 -10.25 7.56 15.02
C ASN A 23 -9.07 7.07 15.85
N LYS A 24 -7.85 7.22 15.30
CA LYS A 24 -6.63 6.87 16.02
C LYS A 24 -6.39 7.86 17.17
N VAL A 25 -6.32 7.34 18.40
CA VAL A 25 -6.07 8.14 19.61
C VAL A 25 -4.59 8.16 19.93
N PHE A 26 -3.92 7.00 19.88
CA PHE A 26 -2.47 6.93 19.98
C PHE A 26 -1.90 5.76 19.15
N ASP A 27 -0.61 5.88 18.87
CA ASP A 27 0.17 4.89 18.14
C ASP A 27 1.64 5.14 18.49
N VAL A 28 2.21 4.31 19.35
CA VAL A 28 3.56 4.47 19.89
C VAL A 28 4.34 3.18 19.78
N ILE A 29 5.66 3.29 19.64
CA ILE A 29 6.58 2.14 19.75
C ILE A 29 7.27 2.24 21.09
N ASP A 30 7.09 1.21 21.91
CA ASP A 30 7.86 1.04 23.13
C ASP A 30 9.14 0.27 22.81
N ALA A 31 10.24 0.99 22.76
CA ALA A 31 11.55 0.47 22.41
C ALA A 31 12.44 0.23 23.63
N ASP A 32 12.11 0.87 24.77
CA ASP A 32 13.02 0.93 25.92
C ASP A 32 12.84 -0.24 26.90
N ASP A 33 11.63 -0.79 26.98
CA ASP A 33 11.32 -1.97 27.80
C ASP A 33 10.24 -2.82 27.15
N PRO A 34 10.57 -3.53 26.08
CA PRO A 34 9.58 -4.35 25.37
C PRO A 34 9.02 -5.42 26.31
N ILE A 35 7.71 -5.52 26.38
CA ILE A 35 6.99 -6.55 27.14
C ILE A 35 7.43 -7.91 26.58
N THR A 36 8.39 -8.56 27.25
CA THR A 36 8.99 -9.81 26.80
C THR A 36 8.38 -11.05 27.43
N ASN A 37 7.45 -10.90 28.37
CA ASN A 37 6.80 -12.00 29.09
C ASN A 37 5.30 -11.70 29.21
N ASP A 38 4.51 -12.74 29.56
CA ASP A 38 3.07 -12.70 29.79
C ASP A 38 2.61 -11.51 30.68
N GLY A 39 2.65 -10.33 30.11
CA GLY A 39 2.30 -9.07 30.78
C GLY A 39 0.87 -8.67 30.45
N PHE A 40 0.22 -8.00 31.39
CA PHE A 40 -1.08 -7.38 31.19
C PHE A 40 -0.90 -5.94 30.73
N PHE A 41 -1.43 -5.60 29.56
CA PHE A 41 -1.63 -4.20 29.19
C PHE A 41 -2.90 -3.71 29.88
N GLY A 42 -2.77 -2.91 30.91
CA GLY A 42 -3.88 -2.32 31.65
C GLY A 42 -4.09 -0.86 31.27
N MET A 43 -5.22 -0.52 30.65
CA MET A 43 -5.74 0.83 30.72
C MET A 43 -6.55 0.95 32.01
N TYR A 44 -6.18 1.93 32.88
CA TYR A 44 -6.98 2.28 34.03
C TYR A 44 -8.00 3.36 33.64
N PRO A 45 -9.29 3.04 33.48
CA PRO A 45 -10.30 4.07 33.32
C PRO A 45 -10.53 4.76 34.66
N MET A 46 -10.60 6.07 34.65
CA MET A 46 -10.94 6.83 35.87
C MET A 46 -12.39 6.64 36.34
N THR A 47 -13.27 5.99 35.58
CA THR A 47 -14.64 5.63 36.00
C THR A 47 -15.27 4.52 35.10
N HIS A 48 -15.80 3.47 35.75
CA HIS A 48 -16.81 2.47 35.32
C HIS A 48 -16.42 1.41 34.26
N ASP A 49 -16.42 0.17 34.77
CA ASP A 49 -16.60 -1.14 34.11
C ASP A 49 -15.96 -1.35 32.73
N MET A 50 -14.69 -1.67 32.72
CA MET A 50 -14.08 -2.41 31.61
C MET A 50 -13.62 -3.78 32.08
N THR A 51 -14.12 -4.83 31.43
CA THR A 51 -13.66 -6.19 31.65
C THR A 51 -12.31 -6.37 30.95
N LEU A 52 -11.27 -6.60 31.72
CA LEU A 52 -9.94 -6.97 31.19
C LEU A 52 -10.05 -8.40 30.61
N LEU A 53 -9.78 -8.53 29.33
CA LEU A 53 -9.60 -9.84 28.71
C LEU A 53 -8.12 -10.23 28.83
N PRO A 54 -7.81 -11.44 29.33
CA PRO A 54 -6.43 -11.91 29.39
C PRO A 54 -5.88 -12.08 27.97
N PHE A 55 -4.66 -11.65 27.74
CA PHE A 55 -3.87 -11.98 26.56
C PHE A 55 -3.49 -13.47 26.62
N SER A 56 -4.41 -14.35 26.28
CA SER A 56 -4.13 -15.75 26.06
C SER A 56 -4.13 -15.99 24.56
N ASN A 57 -3.00 -15.87 23.90
CA ASN A 57 -2.64 -16.51 22.65
C ASN A 57 -1.47 -15.76 21.98
N ILE A 58 -0.32 -15.76 22.67
CA ILE A 58 0.93 -15.72 21.91
C ILE A 58 1.10 -17.14 21.39
N ASP A 59 0.91 -17.34 20.09
CA ASP A 59 1.19 -18.61 19.45
C ASP A 59 2.70 -18.84 19.50
N THR A 60 3.15 -19.64 20.44
CA THR A 60 4.55 -20.09 20.61
C THR A 60 4.85 -21.34 19.78
N SER A 61 3.99 -21.71 18.85
CA SER A 61 4.21 -22.83 17.94
C SER A 61 5.48 -22.59 17.12
N PRO A 62 6.34 -23.62 16.93
CA PRO A 62 7.50 -23.48 16.07
C PRO A 62 7.05 -23.09 14.65
N LYS A 63 7.54 -21.95 14.18
CA LYS A 63 7.28 -21.44 12.83
C LYS A 63 7.58 -22.54 11.81
N PRO A 64 6.67 -22.81 10.85
CA PRO A 64 7.03 -23.63 9.71
C PRO A 64 8.21 -23.01 8.97
N ASP A 65 9.04 -23.86 8.39
CA ASP A 65 10.25 -23.52 7.65
C ASP A 65 10.04 -22.29 6.74
N PRO A 66 11.00 -21.36 6.67
CA PRO A 66 10.82 -20.13 5.92
C PRO A 66 10.63 -20.47 4.45
N ASP A 67 9.49 -19.98 3.90
CA ASP A 67 9.30 -19.81 2.47
C ASP A 67 10.54 -19.14 1.84
N PRO A 68 10.89 -19.45 0.58
CA PRO A 68 12.09 -18.93 -0.05
C PRO A 68 12.20 -17.43 0.19
N ALA A 69 13.36 -17.02 0.67
CA ALA A 69 13.68 -15.72 1.24
C ALA A 69 12.87 -14.58 0.59
N PRO A 70 12.17 -13.75 1.39
CA PRO A 70 11.58 -12.53 0.88
C PRO A 70 12.68 -11.76 0.16
N GLU A 71 12.37 -11.26 -1.04
CA GLU A 71 13.27 -10.33 -1.71
C GLU A 71 13.81 -9.33 -0.68
N PRO A 72 15.11 -9.04 -0.68
CA PRO A 72 15.76 -8.28 0.38
C PRO A 72 14.94 -7.02 0.61
N LYS A 73 14.52 -6.81 1.88
CA LYS A 73 13.83 -5.58 2.27
C LYS A 73 14.68 -4.44 1.72
N PRO A 74 14.13 -3.58 0.83
CA PRO A 74 14.90 -2.44 0.37
C PRO A 74 15.25 -1.63 1.61
N ILE A 75 16.52 -1.56 1.94
CA ILE A 75 17.03 -0.62 2.92
C ILE A 75 16.72 0.73 2.33
N LEU A 76 15.69 1.40 2.85
CA LEU A 76 15.41 2.78 2.48
C LEU A 76 16.66 3.58 2.81
N PRO A 77 17.33 4.21 1.83
CA PRO A 77 18.34 5.17 2.16
C PRO A 77 17.64 6.29 2.94
N ILE A 78 18.10 6.55 4.15
CA ILE A 78 17.74 7.75 4.90
C ILE A 78 18.13 8.91 3.99
N LEU A 79 17.14 9.59 3.40
CA LEU A 79 17.39 10.78 2.61
C LEU A 79 18.00 11.85 3.51
N PRO A 80 19.20 12.36 3.23
CA PRO A 80 19.68 13.56 3.91
C PRO A 80 18.78 14.73 3.50
N SER A 81 18.23 15.41 4.49
CA SER A 81 17.53 16.68 4.29
C SER A 81 18.51 17.70 3.71
N GLY A 82 18.27 18.14 2.49
CA GLY A 82 18.88 19.33 1.93
C GLY A 82 20.12 19.08 1.05
N GLY A 83 19.91 19.20 -0.24
CA GLY A 83 20.92 19.27 -1.29
C GLY A 83 20.44 18.52 -2.53
N GLN A 84 20.31 19.21 -3.68
CA GLN A 84 20.07 18.59 -4.97
C GLN A 84 21.27 17.69 -5.33
N SER A 85 21.28 16.47 -4.82
CA SER A 85 22.13 15.44 -5.37
C SER A 85 21.42 14.95 -6.62
N ALA A 86 22.01 15.20 -7.80
CA ALA A 86 21.51 14.65 -9.05
C ALA A 86 21.39 13.13 -8.88
N TRP A 87 20.14 12.64 -8.82
CA TRP A 87 19.86 11.20 -8.74
C TRP A 87 20.59 10.50 -9.91
N LYS A 88 21.36 9.49 -9.58
CA LYS A 88 22.05 8.69 -10.57
C LYS A 88 21.24 7.43 -10.81
N ASN A 89 20.74 7.27 -12.04
CA ASN A 89 20.01 6.07 -12.43
C ASN A 89 20.88 4.81 -12.23
N PRO A 90 20.50 3.90 -11.31
CA PRO A 90 21.23 2.66 -11.12
C PRO A 90 20.83 1.56 -12.12
N TYR A 91 19.71 1.76 -12.85
CA TYR A 91 19.05 0.70 -13.63
C TYR A 91 19.54 0.71 -15.08
N GLN A 92 20.09 -0.40 -15.53
CA GLN A 92 20.60 -0.59 -16.89
C GLN A 92 19.48 -0.75 -17.93
N ASP A 93 18.30 -1.20 -17.50
CA ASP A 93 17.11 -1.42 -18.31
C ASP A 93 16.18 -0.20 -18.38
N VAL A 94 16.62 0.93 -17.84
CA VAL A 94 15.93 2.22 -17.91
C VAL A 94 16.89 3.26 -18.46
N THR A 95 16.67 3.70 -19.69
CA THR A 95 17.52 4.68 -20.36
C THR A 95 16.88 6.07 -20.32
N ASP A 96 17.69 7.13 -20.48
CA ASP A 96 17.23 8.52 -20.51
C ASP A 96 16.20 8.78 -21.62
N SER A 97 16.17 7.94 -22.66
CA SER A 97 15.19 8.00 -23.76
C SER A 97 13.90 7.25 -23.47
N SER A 98 13.81 6.50 -22.36
CA SER A 98 12.59 5.78 -21.98
C SER A 98 11.49 6.77 -21.61
N SER A 99 10.27 6.61 -22.14
CA SER A 99 9.12 7.48 -21.84
C SER A 99 8.73 7.49 -20.37
N TYR A 100 9.15 6.50 -19.61
CA TYR A 100 8.91 6.33 -18.19
C TYR A 100 10.14 6.71 -17.32
N TYR A 101 11.24 7.23 -17.90
CA TYR A 101 12.47 7.55 -17.18
C TYR A 101 12.21 8.47 -15.97
N GLU A 102 11.55 9.61 -16.20
CA GLU A 102 11.22 10.57 -15.13
C GLU A 102 10.40 9.91 -14.01
N ALA A 103 9.46 9.05 -14.38
CA ALA A 103 8.62 8.38 -13.40
C ALA A 103 9.42 7.38 -12.56
N VAL A 104 10.31 6.61 -13.18
CA VAL A 104 11.21 5.68 -12.47
C VAL A 104 12.14 6.44 -11.53
N CYS A 105 12.74 7.56 -12.00
CA CYS A 105 13.50 8.44 -11.13
C CYS A 105 12.68 8.86 -9.91
N TYR A 106 11.50 9.41 -10.15
CA TYR A 106 10.63 9.94 -9.09
C TYR A 106 10.28 8.87 -8.05
N VAL A 107 9.77 7.71 -8.48
CA VAL A 107 9.33 6.67 -7.54
C VAL A 107 10.49 6.05 -6.77
N THR A 108 11.69 6.00 -7.36
CA THR A 108 12.89 5.50 -6.71
C THR A 108 13.44 6.50 -5.69
N GLU A 109 13.56 7.79 -6.06
CA GLU A 109 13.99 8.85 -5.14
C GLU A 109 13.06 9.00 -3.94
N LYS A 110 11.75 8.85 -4.16
CA LYS A 110 10.74 8.92 -3.09
C LYS A 110 10.62 7.61 -2.31
N GLY A 111 11.36 6.55 -2.67
CA GLY A 111 11.27 5.26 -2.01
C GLY A 111 9.92 4.54 -2.19
N LEU A 112 9.13 4.94 -3.19
CA LEU A 112 7.83 4.32 -3.48
C LEU A 112 7.99 2.97 -4.17
N MET A 113 8.94 2.89 -5.10
CA MET A 113 9.30 1.67 -5.81
C MET A 113 10.82 1.56 -5.89
N ASN A 114 11.31 0.34 -5.76
CA ASN A 114 12.72 0.01 -5.98
C ASN A 114 12.88 -0.89 -7.20
N GLY A 115 14.12 -1.08 -7.65
CA GLY A 115 14.44 -2.08 -8.65
C GLY A 115 14.11 -3.50 -8.18
N THR A 116 14.00 -4.41 -9.13
CA THR A 116 13.95 -5.86 -8.86
C THR A 116 15.33 -6.42 -8.51
N SER A 117 16.38 -5.65 -8.84
CA SER A 117 17.75 -5.87 -8.38
C SER A 117 18.45 -4.52 -8.19
N ALA A 118 19.71 -4.54 -7.78
CA ALA A 118 20.51 -3.33 -7.65
C ALA A 118 20.69 -2.55 -8.99
N SER A 119 20.60 -3.24 -10.12
CA SER A 119 20.84 -2.67 -11.47
C SER A 119 19.68 -2.85 -12.45
N THR A 120 18.53 -3.33 -12.01
CA THR A 120 17.40 -3.66 -12.89
C THR A 120 16.10 -3.16 -12.27
N PHE A 121 15.32 -2.38 -13.00
CA PHE A 121 13.98 -1.95 -12.58
C PHE A 121 12.87 -2.90 -13.03
N SER A 122 13.08 -3.60 -14.15
CA SER A 122 12.10 -4.48 -14.82
C SER A 122 10.82 -3.73 -15.23
N PRO A 123 10.90 -2.69 -16.07
CA PRO A 123 9.79 -1.79 -16.39
C PRO A 123 8.56 -2.51 -16.95
N ASP A 124 8.74 -3.57 -17.71
CA ASP A 124 7.66 -4.33 -18.36
C ASP A 124 7.07 -5.43 -17.50
N ALA A 125 7.69 -5.72 -16.35
CA ALA A 125 7.17 -6.74 -15.44
C ALA A 125 5.83 -6.31 -14.83
N ALA A 126 4.88 -7.23 -14.75
CA ALA A 126 3.61 -7.00 -14.09
C ALA A 126 3.77 -6.96 -12.57
N MET A 127 2.95 -6.15 -11.91
CA MET A 127 2.88 -6.12 -10.43
C MET A 127 1.68 -6.90 -9.92
N THR A 128 1.78 -7.36 -8.68
CA THR A 128 0.69 -8.03 -8.00
C THR A 128 -0.16 -7.04 -7.19
N ARG A 129 -1.36 -7.47 -6.81
CA ARG A 129 -2.26 -6.69 -5.96
C ARG A 129 -1.62 -6.37 -4.61
N ALA A 130 -0.91 -7.34 -4.01
CA ALA A 130 -0.22 -7.14 -2.74
C ALA A 130 0.89 -6.08 -2.84
N MET A 131 1.67 -6.07 -3.92
CA MET A 131 2.72 -5.07 -4.15
C MET A 131 2.14 -3.65 -4.17
N MET A 132 1.02 -3.45 -4.86
CA MET A 132 0.40 -2.11 -4.93
C MET A 132 -0.07 -1.60 -3.57
N VAL A 133 -0.78 -2.41 -2.79
CA VAL A 133 -1.24 -1.97 -1.47
C VAL A 133 -0.08 -1.75 -0.51
N THR A 134 1.01 -2.51 -0.66
CA THR A 134 2.24 -2.30 0.15
C THR A 134 2.90 -0.95 -0.16
N ILE A 135 2.87 -0.49 -1.41
CA ILE A 135 3.34 0.86 -1.75
C ILE A 135 2.50 1.91 -1.03
N LEU A 136 1.18 1.83 -1.11
CA LEU A 136 0.28 2.80 -0.46
C LEU A 136 0.43 2.78 1.07
N TRP A 137 0.55 1.60 1.66
CA TRP A 137 0.77 1.44 3.09
C TRP A 137 2.09 2.08 3.55
N ARG A 138 3.17 1.93 2.76
CA ARG A 138 4.45 2.61 3.01
C ARG A 138 4.34 4.12 2.86
N MET A 139 3.57 4.62 1.90
CA MET A 139 3.31 6.06 1.76
C MET A 139 2.65 6.63 3.03
N GLU A 140 1.86 5.83 3.74
CA GLU A 140 1.23 6.17 5.02
C GLU A 140 2.14 5.90 6.24
N LYS A 141 3.43 5.64 6.02
CA LYS A 141 4.41 5.34 7.08
C LYS A 141 4.08 4.07 7.86
N GLU A 142 3.59 3.07 7.15
CA GLU A 142 3.39 1.71 7.65
C GLU A 142 2.50 1.62 8.91
N PRO A 143 1.27 2.20 8.89
CA PRO A 143 0.41 2.18 10.06
C PRO A 143 0.05 0.75 10.47
N ALA A 144 -0.13 0.53 11.75
CA ALA A 144 -0.70 -0.71 12.26
C ALA A 144 -2.13 -0.88 11.74
N ALA A 145 -2.57 -2.14 11.60
CA ALA A 145 -3.90 -2.47 11.12
C ALA A 145 -4.48 -3.67 11.86
N LEU A 146 -5.80 -3.72 11.94
CA LEU A 146 -6.50 -4.89 12.45
C LEU A 146 -6.51 -5.98 11.38
N LYS A 147 -6.40 -7.23 11.85
CA LYS A 147 -6.44 -8.39 10.98
C LYS A 147 -7.74 -8.42 10.17
N SER A 148 -7.61 -8.46 8.86
CA SER A 148 -8.74 -8.64 7.95
C SER A 148 -9.26 -10.08 7.98
N ASN A 149 -10.46 -10.29 7.41
CA ASN A 149 -11.05 -11.62 7.27
C ASN A 149 -10.63 -12.37 6.01
N PHE A 150 -9.59 -11.90 5.31
CA PHE A 150 -9.09 -12.60 4.13
C PHE A 150 -8.39 -13.91 4.51
N THR A 151 -8.74 -14.99 3.82
CA THR A 151 -8.27 -16.35 4.13
C THR A 151 -7.03 -16.77 3.35
N ASP A 152 -6.61 -15.97 2.37
CA ASP A 152 -5.54 -16.28 1.42
C ASP A 152 -4.27 -15.42 1.60
N LEU A 153 -4.13 -14.78 2.76
CA LEU A 153 -2.91 -14.03 3.09
C LEU A 153 -1.89 -14.99 3.72
N THR A 154 -0.94 -15.43 2.91
CA THR A 154 0.03 -16.47 3.30
C THR A 154 1.42 -15.94 3.64
N ALA A 155 1.77 -14.70 3.22
CA ALA A 155 3.09 -14.13 3.44
C ALA A 155 3.01 -12.87 4.33
N ASP A 156 3.97 -12.76 5.26
CA ASP A 156 4.00 -11.68 6.26
C ASP A 156 4.29 -10.32 5.66
N TRP A 157 5.09 -10.24 4.58
CA TRP A 157 5.57 -8.98 4.02
C TRP A 157 4.45 -8.06 3.49
N TYR A 158 3.30 -8.61 3.09
CA TYR A 158 2.14 -7.83 2.65
C TYR A 158 0.95 -7.89 3.60
N ARG A 159 0.97 -8.77 4.60
CA ARG A 159 -0.19 -9.03 5.46
C ARG A 159 -0.72 -7.76 6.09
N THR A 160 0.12 -7.01 6.81
CA THR A 160 -0.29 -5.77 7.47
C THR A 160 -0.74 -4.71 6.48
N ALA A 161 -0.09 -4.63 5.32
CA ALA A 161 -0.49 -3.70 4.25
C ALA A 161 -1.88 -4.02 3.69
N VAL A 162 -2.18 -5.31 3.48
CA VAL A 162 -3.51 -5.75 3.00
C VAL A 162 -4.57 -5.55 4.09
N ASP A 163 -4.24 -5.86 5.33
CA ASP A 163 -5.13 -5.65 6.47
C ASP A 163 -5.47 -4.15 6.62
N TRP A 164 -4.49 -3.27 6.54
CA TRP A 164 -4.68 -1.81 6.53
C TRP A 164 -5.55 -1.34 5.36
N ALA A 165 -5.26 -1.81 4.15
CA ALA A 165 -6.00 -1.39 2.97
C ALA A 165 -7.46 -1.87 2.99
N ALA A 166 -7.73 -3.01 3.63
CA ALA A 166 -9.09 -3.51 3.87
C ALA A 166 -9.81 -2.69 4.95
N GLU A 167 -9.14 -2.43 6.07
CA GLU A 167 -9.69 -1.65 7.19
C GLU A 167 -10.07 -0.23 6.76
N THR A 168 -9.24 0.39 5.94
CA THR A 168 -9.47 1.75 5.42
C THR A 168 -10.40 1.80 4.20
N GLY A 169 -10.82 0.66 3.66
CA GLY A 169 -11.69 0.60 2.47
C GLY A 169 -10.97 0.91 1.15
N VAL A 170 -9.65 1.04 1.16
CA VAL A 170 -8.84 1.24 -0.07
C VAL A 170 -8.96 0.03 -1.01
N VAL A 171 -9.07 -1.17 -0.44
CA VAL A 171 -9.31 -2.38 -1.22
C VAL A 171 -10.51 -3.16 -0.73
N ASN A 172 -11.18 -3.81 -1.67
CA ASN A 172 -12.11 -4.89 -1.42
C ASN A 172 -11.48 -6.21 -1.86
N GLY A 173 -11.97 -7.33 -1.28
CA GLY A 173 -11.59 -8.65 -1.75
C GLY A 173 -12.11 -8.93 -3.18
N VAL A 174 -11.72 -10.07 -3.70
CA VAL A 174 -12.18 -10.59 -5.01
C VAL A 174 -13.39 -11.53 -4.88
N GLY A 175 -14.00 -11.59 -3.70
CA GLY A 175 -15.09 -12.50 -3.35
C GLY A 175 -14.62 -13.69 -2.51
N ASN A 176 -15.58 -14.42 -1.94
CA ASN A 176 -15.33 -15.63 -1.15
C ASN A 176 -14.30 -15.49 -0.01
N GLY A 177 -14.22 -14.30 0.60
CA GLY A 177 -13.26 -14.02 1.67
C GLY A 177 -11.80 -14.01 1.22
N LYS A 178 -11.54 -13.73 -0.07
CA LYS A 178 -10.19 -13.71 -0.64
C LYS A 178 -9.78 -12.30 -1.09
N PHE A 179 -8.51 -11.99 -0.93
CA PHE A 179 -7.86 -10.79 -1.45
C PHE A 179 -7.17 -11.02 -2.78
N ALA A 180 -6.69 -12.24 -3.03
CA ALA A 180 -5.85 -12.65 -4.17
C ALA A 180 -4.52 -11.87 -4.23
N PRO A 181 -3.65 -11.96 -3.21
CA PRO A 181 -2.44 -11.12 -3.09
C PRO A 181 -1.47 -11.28 -4.26
N ASN A 182 -1.33 -12.49 -4.78
CA ASN A 182 -0.42 -12.83 -5.87
C ASN A 182 -1.03 -12.67 -7.27
N ALA A 183 -2.32 -12.31 -7.35
CA ALA A 183 -2.94 -12.05 -8.65
C ALA A 183 -2.31 -10.81 -9.29
N THR A 184 -2.08 -10.88 -10.59
CA THR A 184 -1.62 -9.76 -11.39
C THR A 184 -2.63 -8.62 -11.32
N LEU A 185 -2.15 -7.41 -11.07
CA LEU A 185 -2.96 -6.21 -11.01
C LEU A 185 -3.27 -5.71 -12.42
N SER A 186 -4.55 -5.57 -12.77
CA SER A 186 -4.93 -4.93 -14.03
C SER A 186 -4.90 -3.40 -13.91
N LEU A 187 -4.85 -2.69 -15.06
CA LEU A 187 -4.84 -1.23 -15.07
C LEU A 187 -6.09 -0.65 -14.38
N GLU A 188 -7.29 -1.17 -14.69
CA GLU A 188 -8.52 -0.69 -14.04
C GLU A 188 -8.54 -0.94 -12.53
N GLN A 189 -7.94 -2.05 -12.06
CA GLN A 189 -7.80 -2.34 -10.64
C GLN A 189 -6.80 -1.37 -9.96
N LEU A 190 -5.67 -1.09 -10.60
CA LEU A 190 -4.72 -0.08 -10.15
C LEU A 190 -5.40 1.27 -9.92
N ILE A 191 -6.11 1.74 -10.95
CA ILE A 191 -6.78 3.04 -10.93
C ILE A 191 -7.90 3.06 -9.87
N THR A 192 -8.66 1.96 -9.73
CA THR A 192 -9.71 1.85 -8.70
C THR A 192 -9.14 1.90 -7.29
N ILE A 193 -8.01 1.26 -7.03
CA ILE A 193 -7.32 1.31 -5.73
C ILE A 193 -6.85 2.73 -5.43
N LEU A 194 -6.23 3.42 -6.38
CA LEU A 194 -5.78 4.81 -6.21
C LEU A 194 -6.93 5.78 -6.02
N TYR A 195 -8.04 5.60 -6.74
CA TYR A 195 -9.24 6.42 -6.59
C TYR A 195 -9.81 6.30 -5.17
N ARG A 196 -10.00 5.08 -4.67
CA ARG A 196 -10.46 4.83 -3.30
C ARG A 196 -9.49 5.35 -2.25
N TYR A 197 -8.20 5.22 -2.50
CA TYR A 197 -7.18 5.81 -1.63
C TYR A 197 -7.31 7.33 -1.58
N ALA A 198 -7.50 7.98 -2.73
CA ALA A 198 -7.72 9.43 -2.81
C ALA A 198 -8.99 9.87 -2.06
N GLU A 199 -10.10 9.15 -2.24
CA GLU A 199 -11.35 9.40 -1.50
C GLU A 199 -11.15 9.23 0.01
N ASN A 200 -10.49 8.17 0.44
CA ASN A 200 -10.20 7.89 1.84
C ASN A 200 -9.34 9.00 2.49
N LYS A 201 -8.40 9.57 1.73
CA LYS A 201 -7.57 10.71 2.17
C LYS A 201 -8.32 12.05 2.13
N GLY A 202 -9.55 12.10 1.67
CA GLY A 202 -10.30 13.34 1.47
C GLY A 202 -9.75 14.22 0.35
N TYR A 203 -8.99 13.65 -0.59
CA TYR A 203 -8.54 14.39 -1.76
C TYR A 203 -9.69 14.66 -2.71
N ASN A 204 -9.60 15.76 -3.46
CA ASN A 204 -10.63 16.11 -4.41
C ASN A 204 -10.59 15.19 -5.65
N VAL A 205 -11.55 14.29 -5.76
CA VAL A 205 -11.72 13.36 -6.88
C VAL A 205 -12.87 13.75 -7.83
N SER A 206 -13.39 14.97 -7.73
CA SER A 206 -14.53 15.42 -8.55
C SER A 206 -14.19 15.62 -10.02
N LYS A 207 -12.92 15.74 -10.37
CA LYS A 207 -12.47 15.90 -11.74
C LYS A 207 -12.73 14.60 -12.52
N SER A 208 -13.44 14.69 -13.63
CA SER A 208 -13.85 13.53 -14.43
C SER A 208 -13.86 13.91 -15.91
N ALA A 209 -13.59 12.95 -16.79
CA ALA A 209 -13.71 13.09 -18.23
C ALA A 209 -14.40 11.87 -18.84
N SER A 210 -15.06 12.06 -20.00
CA SER A 210 -15.65 10.95 -20.74
C SER A 210 -14.56 9.98 -21.23
N LEU A 211 -14.91 8.70 -21.31
CA LEU A 211 -14.07 7.66 -21.90
C LEU A 211 -14.32 7.45 -23.40
N ASP A 212 -15.30 8.15 -23.99
CA ASP A 212 -15.76 7.94 -25.37
C ASP A 212 -14.68 8.19 -26.44
N SER A 213 -13.60 8.89 -26.07
CA SER A 213 -12.43 9.08 -26.95
C SER A 213 -11.51 7.87 -27.05
N PHE A 214 -11.70 6.86 -26.21
CA PHE A 214 -10.90 5.64 -26.21
C PHE A 214 -11.64 4.53 -26.96
N THR A 215 -10.94 3.83 -27.84
CA THR A 215 -11.52 2.80 -28.72
C THR A 215 -12.00 1.56 -27.98
N ASP A 216 -11.57 1.39 -26.74
CA ASP A 216 -11.87 0.24 -25.87
C ASP A 216 -12.57 0.62 -24.56
N ASP A 217 -13.28 1.77 -24.55
CA ASP A 217 -14.05 2.23 -23.40
C ASP A 217 -15.08 1.22 -22.89
N SER A 218 -15.69 0.45 -23.84
CA SER A 218 -16.65 -0.62 -23.52
C SER A 218 -16.04 -1.81 -22.77
N ALA A 219 -14.71 -1.97 -22.80
CA ALA A 219 -13.99 -2.99 -22.05
C ALA A 219 -13.80 -2.63 -20.58
N VAL A 220 -14.05 -1.38 -20.19
CA VAL A 220 -13.94 -0.93 -18.79
C VAL A 220 -15.08 -1.52 -17.96
N SER A 221 -14.72 -2.27 -16.92
CA SER A 221 -15.68 -2.86 -15.99
C SER A 221 -16.53 -1.80 -15.31
N ALA A 222 -17.82 -2.10 -15.06
CA ALA A 222 -18.77 -1.16 -14.47
C ALA A 222 -18.28 -0.59 -13.13
N TYR A 223 -17.63 -1.41 -12.31
CA TYR A 223 -17.09 -0.97 -11.00
C TYR A 223 -15.93 0.03 -11.12
N ALA A 224 -15.19 -0.02 -12.21
CA ALA A 224 -14.01 0.80 -12.44
C ALA A 224 -14.30 2.11 -13.18
N LYS A 225 -15.48 2.21 -13.81
CA LYS A 225 -15.84 3.37 -14.65
C LYS A 225 -15.61 4.73 -13.97
N PRO A 226 -16.09 4.97 -12.74
CA PRO A 226 -15.87 6.26 -12.08
C PRO A 226 -14.38 6.57 -11.87
N ALA A 227 -13.61 5.57 -11.45
CA ALA A 227 -12.18 5.71 -11.22
C ALA A 227 -11.40 5.97 -12.53
N MET A 228 -11.76 5.28 -13.62
CA MET A 228 -11.15 5.48 -14.92
C MET A 228 -11.47 6.87 -15.49
N GLN A 229 -12.71 7.33 -15.37
CA GLN A 229 -13.11 8.69 -15.75
C GLN A 229 -12.35 9.76 -14.96
N TRP A 230 -12.19 9.55 -13.64
CA TRP A 230 -11.35 10.40 -12.81
C TRP A 230 -9.89 10.42 -13.27
N ALA A 231 -9.30 9.28 -13.53
CA ALA A 231 -7.90 9.20 -13.95
C ALA A 231 -7.65 9.87 -15.31
N VAL A 232 -8.59 9.75 -16.25
CA VAL A 232 -8.55 10.49 -17.52
C VAL A 232 -8.72 11.98 -17.27
N GLY A 233 -9.67 12.39 -16.43
CA GLY A 233 -9.88 13.79 -16.05
C GLY A 233 -8.67 14.42 -15.36
N MET A 234 -7.90 13.62 -14.62
CA MET A 234 -6.66 14.05 -13.97
C MET A 234 -5.42 13.99 -14.88
N ASN A 235 -5.58 13.54 -16.13
CA ASN A 235 -4.48 13.25 -17.08
C ASN A 235 -3.48 12.19 -16.56
N PHE A 236 -3.94 11.23 -15.75
CA PHE A 236 -3.12 10.09 -15.36
C PHE A 236 -3.08 9.03 -16.45
N LEU A 237 -4.11 8.99 -17.29
CA LEU A 237 -4.23 8.14 -18.47
C LEU A 237 -4.43 9.01 -19.72
N SER A 238 -3.77 8.63 -20.81
CA SER A 238 -3.84 9.31 -22.10
C SER A 238 -3.60 8.31 -23.22
N GLY A 239 -3.90 8.70 -24.46
CA GLY A 239 -3.76 7.86 -25.64
C GLY A 239 -5.12 7.54 -26.28
N ASN A 240 -5.14 6.51 -27.15
CA ASN A 240 -6.34 6.11 -27.89
C ASN A 240 -6.98 4.84 -27.32
N THR A 241 -6.28 4.11 -26.45
CA THR A 241 -6.72 2.89 -25.80
C THR A 241 -6.38 2.92 -24.31
N LEU A 242 -7.24 2.32 -23.49
CA LEU A 242 -7.06 2.19 -22.05
C LEU A 242 -6.44 0.85 -21.66
N THR A 243 -6.78 -0.21 -22.39
CA THR A 243 -6.42 -1.61 -22.05
C THR A 243 -6.76 -1.99 -20.60
N PRO A 244 -8.01 -1.76 -20.11
CA PRO A 244 -8.35 -1.78 -18.69
C PRO A 244 -8.05 -3.11 -18.00
N GLY A 245 -8.27 -4.23 -18.69
CA GLY A 245 -8.02 -5.58 -18.19
C GLY A 245 -6.57 -6.06 -18.32
N ALA A 246 -5.70 -5.31 -19.02
CA ALA A 246 -4.32 -5.71 -19.20
C ALA A 246 -3.52 -5.62 -17.89
N PRO A 247 -2.51 -6.50 -17.69
CA PRO A 247 -1.58 -6.39 -16.58
C PRO A 247 -0.91 -5.02 -16.54
N ALA A 248 -1.01 -4.33 -15.41
CA ALA A 248 -0.30 -3.07 -15.21
C ALA A 248 1.19 -3.35 -15.05
N SER A 249 2.01 -2.78 -15.93
CA SER A 249 3.46 -2.90 -15.83
C SER A 249 4.04 -1.99 -14.74
N ARG A 250 5.23 -2.31 -14.26
CA ARG A 250 5.94 -1.49 -13.27
C ARG A 250 6.18 -0.07 -13.77
N ALA A 251 6.47 0.10 -15.07
CA ALA A 251 6.61 1.43 -15.68
C ALA A 251 5.29 2.21 -15.67
N GLN A 252 4.17 1.59 -16.04
CA GLN A 252 2.86 2.24 -15.97
C GLN A 252 2.49 2.63 -14.54
N ILE A 253 2.74 1.76 -13.58
CA ILE A 253 2.48 2.05 -12.16
C ILE A 253 3.35 3.21 -11.67
N ALA A 254 4.65 3.25 -12.04
CA ALA A 254 5.53 4.37 -11.72
C ALA A 254 5.03 5.69 -12.29
N GLN A 255 4.57 5.70 -13.55
CA GLN A 255 4.00 6.90 -14.19
C GLN A 255 2.74 7.39 -13.47
N VAL A 256 1.80 6.49 -13.19
CA VAL A 256 0.56 6.85 -12.49
C VAL A 256 0.85 7.33 -11.07
N LEU A 257 1.73 6.66 -10.32
CA LEU A 257 2.12 7.07 -8.97
C LEU A 257 2.81 8.44 -8.96
N MET A 258 3.71 8.71 -9.88
CA MET A 258 4.35 10.02 -10.00
C MET A 258 3.31 11.12 -10.23
N LEU A 259 2.41 10.92 -11.18
CA LEU A 259 1.36 11.91 -11.50
C LEU A 259 0.41 12.10 -10.32
N PHE A 260 0.03 11.02 -9.65
CA PHE A 260 -0.80 11.05 -8.45
C PHE A 260 -0.12 11.84 -7.32
N CYS A 261 1.13 11.53 -7.02
CA CYS A 261 1.87 12.24 -5.97
C CYS A 261 2.06 13.71 -6.29
N LYS A 262 2.39 14.05 -7.54
CA LYS A 262 2.49 15.47 -7.99
C LYS A 262 1.16 16.23 -7.86
N ALA A 263 0.03 15.54 -8.01
CA ALA A 263 -1.30 16.16 -7.91
C ALA A 263 -1.74 16.39 -6.46
N TYR A 264 -1.44 15.46 -5.55
CA TYR A 264 -2.05 15.42 -4.21
C TYR A 264 -1.05 15.51 -3.05
N ILE A 265 0.20 15.11 -3.25
CA ILE A 265 1.21 15.03 -2.20
C ILE A 265 2.30 16.06 -2.49
N LYS A 266 2.26 17.19 -1.78
CA LYS A 266 3.24 18.30 -1.94
C LYS A 266 4.40 18.16 -0.97
#